data_cf9ca958684f097e53b284ce6c7ffe00
#
_entry.id   cf9ca958684f097e53b284ce6c7ffe00
#
_cell.length_a   1.000
_cell.length_b   1.000
_cell.length_c   1.000
_cell.angle_alpha   90.00
_cell.angle_beta   90.00
_cell.angle_gamma   90.00
#
_symmetry.space_group_name_H-M   'P 1'
#
loop_
_entity.id
_entity.type
_entity.pdbx_description
1 polymer ?
#
loop_
_entity_poly.entity_id
_entity_poly.type
_entity_poly.pdbx_seq_one_letter_code
_entity_poly.pdbx_strand_id
1 'polypeptide(L)'
;MTIYNFSAGPATLPKPVLEKAQAELLNYQDSGMSVLEMSHRSPEFDKIVKDAEATLRELMAIPDNYKVIFLQGGASTQFTMVPLNLAQGKKAYYLVGGSWGKKAYTEAVKLSKTIPFEPILLASSEETVYDHIPSFDPATIDPEAAYVHLTTNNTIEGTSIYDLPDTNGVPIVADMSSNILAARYNVEDFALIYAGAQKNIGPAGVTVVIVREDFLNDQPQLSAMLDYRIQAEAGSLYNTPPCFNIYISKLVFDWVKNEIGGVDKMAEIQREKSGLLYDYIESSDFYTNPVKDAKDRSVCNIPFVTPSKELDAKFVAEADALGFKNIKGH
;
A
#
# COMPACT_ATOMS: atom_id res chain seq x y z
N MET A 1 -31.76 -8.23 -1.79
CA MET A 1 -30.61 -8.95 -1.18
C MET A 1 -29.45 -7.96 -1.09
N THR A 2 -28.86 -7.82 0.06
CA THR A 2 -27.68 -6.95 0.23
C THR A 2 -26.47 -7.67 -0.35
N ILE A 3 -25.65 -6.95 -1.13
CA ILE A 3 -24.39 -7.46 -1.68
C ILE A 3 -23.24 -6.91 -0.83
N TYR A 4 -22.38 -7.82 -0.39
CA TYR A 4 -21.14 -7.51 0.33
C TYR A 4 -19.95 -7.83 -0.57
N ASN A 5 -19.13 -6.82 -0.87
CA ASN A 5 -17.93 -6.98 -1.69
C ASN A 5 -16.71 -7.21 -0.81
N PHE A 6 -16.05 -8.38 -0.96
CA PHE A 6 -14.85 -8.79 -0.23
C PHE A 6 -13.58 -8.73 -1.10
N SER A 7 -13.62 -7.99 -2.21
CA SER A 7 -12.40 -7.80 -3.03
C SER A 7 -11.27 -7.20 -2.20
N ALA A 8 -10.11 -7.83 -2.26
CA ALA A 8 -8.90 -7.35 -1.59
C ALA A 8 -8.26 -6.13 -2.30
N GLY A 9 -8.58 -5.93 -3.57
CA GLY A 9 -8.13 -4.78 -4.37
C GLY A 9 -8.46 -4.93 -5.87
N PRO A 10 -9.23 -3.99 -6.46
CA PRO A 10 -9.86 -2.82 -5.85
C PRO A 10 -10.83 -3.18 -4.74
N ALA A 11 -10.67 -2.56 -3.57
CA ALA A 11 -11.47 -2.84 -2.40
C ALA A 11 -12.68 -1.91 -2.28
N THR A 12 -13.57 -2.22 -1.33
CA THR A 12 -14.75 -1.41 -1.03
C THR A 12 -14.35 -0.04 -0.47
N LEU A 13 -14.90 1.03 -1.05
CA LEU A 13 -14.77 2.38 -0.51
C LEU A 13 -15.82 2.64 0.58
N PRO A 14 -15.54 3.52 1.55
CA PRO A 14 -16.53 3.94 2.53
C PRO A 14 -17.76 4.54 1.86
N LYS A 15 -18.95 4.12 2.31
CA LYS A 15 -20.20 4.63 1.73
C LYS A 15 -20.35 6.15 1.79
N PRO A 16 -20.01 6.84 2.89
CA PRO A 16 -20.05 8.31 2.94
C PRO A 16 -19.16 8.98 1.88
N VAL A 17 -18.00 8.38 1.58
CA VAL A 17 -17.10 8.87 0.50
C VAL A 17 -17.78 8.78 -0.85
N LEU A 18 -18.43 7.65 -1.16
CA LEU A 18 -19.15 7.46 -2.44
C LEU A 18 -20.37 8.40 -2.55
N GLU A 19 -21.12 8.58 -1.47
CA GLU A 19 -22.27 9.51 -1.41
C GLU A 19 -21.82 10.95 -1.63
N LYS A 20 -20.70 11.37 -1.01
CA LYS A 20 -20.11 12.70 -1.25
C LYS A 20 -19.65 12.87 -2.69
N ALA A 21 -18.96 11.88 -3.25
CA ALA A 21 -18.52 11.91 -4.65
C ALA A 21 -19.71 11.95 -5.62
N GLN A 22 -20.79 11.23 -5.32
CA GLN A 22 -22.03 11.27 -6.11
C GLN A 22 -22.68 12.66 -6.08
N ALA A 23 -22.74 13.29 -4.90
CA ALA A 23 -23.33 14.63 -4.75
C ALA A 23 -22.54 15.70 -5.51
N GLU A 24 -21.21 15.57 -5.58
CA GLU A 24 -20.32 16.54 -6.24
C GLU A 24 -19.99 16.14 -7.69
N LEU A 25 -20.54 15.02 -8.22
CA LEU A 25 -20.12 14.46 -9.50
C LEU A 25 -20.31 15.42 -10.68
N LEU A 26 -21.41 16.17 -10.71
CA LEU A 26 -21.74 17.11 -11.81
C LEU A 26 -21.28 18.54 -11.50
N ASN A 27 -21.11 18.89 -10.24
CA ASN A 27 -20.80 20.25 -9.82
C ASN A 27 -20.00 20.23 -8.52
N TYR A 28 -18.66 20.21 -8.64
CA TYR A 28 -17.78 20.23 -7.50
C TYR A 28 -17.79 21.60 -6.82
N GLN A 29 -18.31 21.65 -5.58
CA GLN A 29 -18.31 22.85 -4.72
C GLN A 29 -18.72 24.14 -5.45
N ASP A 30 -19.80 24.07 -6.24
CA ASP A 30 -20.35 25.16 -7.03
C ASP A 30 -19.41 25.76 -8.09
N SER A 31 -18.36 25.02 -8.50
CA SER A 31 -17.45 25.41 -9.57
C SER A 31 -18.09 25.41 -10.96
N GLY A 32 -19.28 24.81 -11.10
CA GLY A 32 -19.97 24.61 -12.37
C GLY A 32 -19.41 23.46 -13.22
N MET A 33 -18.45 22.67 -12.70
CA MET A 33 -17.85 21.56 -13.43
C MET A 33 -17.61 20.35 -12.55
N SER A 34 -17.50 19.18 -13.16
CA SER A 34 -17.08 17.93 -12.52
C SER A 34 -15.57 17.89 -12.33
N VAL A 35 -15.09 17.20 -11.26
CA VAL A 35 -13.66 16.90 -11.13
C VAL A 35 -13.15 16.03 -12.29
N LEU A 36 -14.02 15.25 -12.96
CA LEU A 36 -13.68 14.43 -14.13
C LEU A 36 -13.24 15.25 -15.35
N GLU A 37 -13.73 16.49 -15.50
CA GLU A 37 -13.45 17.37 -16.63
C GLU A 37 -12.61 18.60 -16.24
N MET A 38 -12.26 18.70 -14.95
CA MET A 38 -11.52 19.82 -14.38
C MET A 38 -10.06 19.82 -14.85
N SER A 39 -9.57 20.97 -15.26
CA SER A 39 -8.14 21.10 -15.55
C SER A 39 -7.30 20.86 -14.29
N HIS A 40 -6.28 20.00 -14.40
CA HIS A 40 -5.33 19.80 -13.31
C HIS A 40 -4.47 21.04 -12.97
N ARG A 41 -4.57 22.10 -13.79
CA ARG A 41 -3.92 23.42 -13.57
C ARG A 41 -4.88 24.47 -13.02
N SER A 42 -6.15 24.09 -12.76
CA SER A 42 -7.11 25.02 -12.17
C SER A 42 -6.83 25.21 -10.67
N PRO A 43 -7.20 26.37 -10.09
CA PRO A 43 -7.09 26.61 -8.66
C PRO A 43 -7.88 25.60 -7.82
N GLU A 44 -9.02 25.11 -8.32
CA GLU A 44 -9.85 24.13 -7.64
C GLU A 44 -9.14 22.79 -7.52
N PHE A 45 -8.47 22.34 -8.58
CA PHE A 45 -7.75 21.09 -8.54
C PHE A 45 -6.43 21.21 -7.74
N ASP A 46 -5.72 22.32 -7.86
CA ASP A 46 -4.56 22.62 -7.01
C ASP A 46 -4.92 22.51 -5.52
N LYS A 47 -6.09 23.04 -5.15
CA LYS A 47 -6.62 22.91 -3.79
C LYS A 47 -6.90 21.44 -3.42
N ILE A 48 -7.47 20.63 -4.31
CA ILE A 48 -7.74 19.21 -4.06
C ILE A 48 -6.44 18.46 -3.73
N VAL A 49 -5.38 18.68 -4.53
CA VAL A 49 -4.08 18.02 -4.31
C VAL A 49 -3.45 18.47 -3.00
N LYS A 50 -3.42 19.76 -2.73
CA LYS A 50 -2.85 20.31 -1.48
C LYS A 50 -3.61 19.84 -0.24
N ASP A 51 -4.93 19.82 -0.28
CA ASP A 51 -5.76 19.31 0.82
C ASP A 51 -5.51 17.81 1.03
N ALA A 52 -5.41 17.01 -0.06
CA ALA A 52 -5.10 15.59 0.02
C ALA A 52 -3.74 15.34 0.69
N GLU A 53 -2.71 16.07 0.26
CA GLU A 53 -1.39 16.00 0.87
C GLU A 53 -1.41 16.41 2.34
N ALA A 54 -2.01 17.57 2.65
CA ALA A 54 -2.05 18.09 4.02
C ALA A 54 -2.77 17.12 4.97
N THR A 55 -3.92 16.56 4.55
CA THR A 55 -4.66 15.60 5.39
C THR A 55 -3.87 14.29 5.57
N LEU A 56 -3.21 13.80 4.53
CA LEU A 56 -2.37 12.59 4.64
C LEU A 56 -1.17 12.83 5.57
N ARG A 57 -0.52 14.01 5.46
CA ARG A 57 0.57 14.40 6.37
C ARG A 57 0.13 14.39 7.83
N GLU A 58 -1.04 14.95 8.12
CA GLU A 58 -1.58 14.96 9.47
C GLU A 58 -1.90 13.55 9.97
N LEU A 59 -2.57 12.72 9.16
CA LEU A 59 -2.95 11.36 9.52
C LEU A 59 -1.75 10.46 9.85
N MET A 60 -0.68 10.58 9.08
CA MET A 60 0.52 9.75 9.22
C MET A 60 1.64 10.43 10.03
N ALA A 61 1.45 11.68 10.48
CA ALA A 61 2.49 12.50 11.10
C ALA A 61 3.75 12.61 10.23
N ILE A 62 3.58 12.88 8.92
CA ILE A 62 4.69 12.95 7.96
C ILE A 62 5.50 14.22 8.23
N PRO A 63 6.82 14.11 8.52
CA PRO A 63 7.67 15.26 8.75
C PRO A 63 7.86 16.14 7.50
N ASP A 64 8.25 17.42 7.71
CA ASP A 64 8.42 18.38 6.61
C ASP A 64 9.55 18.01 5.63
N ASN A 65 10.53 17.24 6.08
CA ASN A 65 11.64 16.75 5.26
C ASN A 65 11.28 15.52 4.40
N TYR A 66 9.98 15.22 4.25
CA TYR A 66 9.47 14.23 3.31
C TYR A 66 8.66 14.89 2.21
N LYS A 67 8.75 14.38 1.00
CA LYS A 67 7.84 14.70 -0.11
C LYS A 67 6.72 13.67 -0.20
N VAL A 68 5.50 14.15 -0.42
CA VAL A 68 4.33 13.32 -0.74
C VAL A 68 4.02 13.52 -2.19
N ILE A 69 3.97 12.44 -2.96
CA ILE A 69 3.79 12.47 -4.41
C ILE A 69 2.63 11.56 -4.80
N PHE A 70 1.72 12.08 -5.62
CA PHE A 70 0.63 11.30 -6.23
C PHE A 70 1.00 10.91 -7.65
N LEU A 71 1.25 9.63 -7.86
CA LEU A 71 1.73 9.06 -9.11
C LEU A 71 0.68 8.13 -9.75
N GLN A 72 1.04 7.54 -10.89
CA GLN A 72 0.28 6.55 -11.63
C GLN A 72 1.01 5.21 -11.66
N GLY A 73 0.35 4.13 -12.10
CA GLY A 73 0.97 2.84 -12.37
C GLY A 73 0.99 1.83 -11.22
N GLY A 74 0.43 2.20 -10.05
CA GLY A 74 0.33 1.30 -8.90
C GLY A 74 1.70 0.91 -8.31
N ALA A 75 1.69 -0.02 -7.36
CA ALA A 75 2.91 -0.59 -6.79
C ALA A 75 3.83 -1.23 -7.85
N SER A 76 3.26 -1.75 -8.94
CA SER A 76 4.05 -2.38 -10.00
C SER A 76 5.02 -1.41 -10.68
N THR A 77 4.64 -0.14 -10.87
CA THR A 77 5.56 0.88 -11.37
C THR A 77 6.62 1.22 -10.32
N GLN A 78 6.28 1.17 -9.02
CA GLN A 78 7.22 1.43 -7.95
C GLN A 78 8.30 0.35 -7.83
N PHE A 79 8.00 -0.91 -8.19
CA PHE A 79 9.03 -1.97 -8.27
C PHE A 79 10.18 -1.61 -9.23
N THR A 80 9.90 -0.77 -10.22
CA THR A 80 10.90 -0.23 -11.16
C THR A 80 11.44 1.13 -10.69
N MET A 81 10.57 2.06 -10.27
CA MET A 81 10.98 3.42 -9.92
C MET A 81 11.90 3.45 -8.69
N VAL A 82 11.62 2.64 -7.67
CA VAL A 82 12.45 2.59 -6.45
C VAL A 82 13.91 2.26 -6.78
N PRO A 83 14.25 1.13 -7.42
CA PRO A 83 15.65 0.85 -7.74
C PRO A 83 16.27 1.83 -8.76
N LEU A 84 15.48 2.35 -9.70
CA LEU A 84 15.98 3.38 -10.64
C LEU A 84 16.44 4.65 -9.91
N ASN A 85 15.67 5.10 -8.93
CA ASN A 85 15.98 6.33 -8.20
C ASN A 85 16.97 6.11 -7.06
N LEU A 86 16.99 4.94 -6.39
CA LEU A 86 17.70 4.80 -5.12
C LEU A 86 18.91 3.84 -5.16
N ALA A 87 18.93 2.86 -6.09
CA ALA A 87 19.87 1.74 -5.98
C ALA A 87 21.04 1.77 -6.96
N GLN A 88 21.14 2.75 -7.87
CA GLN A 88 22.19 2.73 -8.90
C GLN A 88 23.60 2.68 -8.31
N GLY A 89 24.37 1.68 -8.74
CA GLY A 89 25.73 1.43 -8.26
C GLY A 89 25.83 0.77 -6.88
N LYS A 90 24.69 0.40 -6.25
CA LYS A 90 24.63 -0.15 -4.89
C LYS A 90 23.92 -1.49 -4.81
N LYS A 91 24.00 -2.13 -3.65
CA LYS A 91 23.17 -3.29 -3.29
C LYS A 91 21.79 -2.82 -2.81
N ALA A 92 20.77 -3.63 -3.07
CA ALA A 92 19.42 -3.45 -2.55
C ALA A 92 18.89 -4.80 -2.05
N TYR A 93 18.50 -4.87 -0.79
CA TYR A 93 18.03 -6.08 -0.15
C TYR A 93 16.52 -6.18 -0.18
N TYR A 94 16.00 -7.40 -0.31
CA TYR A 94 14.57 -7.68 -0.38
C TYR A 94 14.18 -8.76 0.62
N LEU A 95 13.30 -8.42 1.57
CA LEU A 95 12.67 -9.37 2.49
C LEU A 95 11.36 -9.85 1.85
N VAL A 96 11.25 -11.15 1.56
CA VAL A 96 10.14 -11.74 0.81
C VAL A 96 9.25 -12.59 1.70
N GLY A 97 8.26 -11.96 2.32
CA GLY A 97 7.24 -12.60 3.15
C GLY A 97 5.90 -12.82 2.43
N GLY A 98 5.85 -12.71 1.09
CA GLY A 98 4.65 -12.91 0.29
C GLY A 98 4.86 -12.66 -1.19
N SER A 99 3.82 -12.93 -1.97
CA SER A 99 3.85 -12.85 -3.45
C SER A 99 4.20 -11.46 -3.99
N TRP A 100 3.78 -10.38 -3.29
CA TRP A 100 4.09 -9.01 -3.74
C TRP A 100 5.54 -8.64 -3.50
N GLY A 101 6.12 -9.03 -2.36
CA GLY A 101 7.55 -8.90 -2.11
C GLY A 101 8.38 -9.69 -3.11
N LYS A 102 7.94 -10.92 -3.47
CA LYS A 102 8.57 -11.72 -4.52
C LYS A 102 8.53 -11.02 -5.89
N LYS A 103 7.39 -10.40 -6.25
CA LYS A 103 7.30 -9.63 -7.50
C LYS A 103 8.26 -8.44 -7.50
N ALA A 104 8.34 -7.69 -6.40
CA ALA A 104 9.27 -6.57 -6.28
C ALA A 104 10.72 -7.02 -6.50
N TYR A 105 11.14 -8.10 -5.82
CA TYR A 105 12.46 -8.70 -6.02
C TYR A 105 12.69 -9.17 -7.46
N THR A 106 11.71 -9.87 -8.05
CA THR A 106 11.80 -10.37 -9.43
C THR A 106 11.96 -9.25 -10.45
N GLU A 107 11.21 -8.14 -10.29
CA GLU A 107 11.37 -6.96 -11.16
C GLU A 107 12.73 -6.28 -10.96
N ALA A 108 13.23 -6.20 -9.73
CA ALA A 108 14.57 -5.72 -9.45
C ALA A 108 15.65 -6.56 -10.14
N VAL A 109 15.55 -7.89 -10.10
CA VAL A 109 16.47 -8.82 -10.81
C VAL A 109 16.40 -8.64 -12.33
N LYS A 110 15.22 -8.38 -12.89
CA LYS A 110 15.11 -8.06 -14.33
C LYS A 110 15.78 -6.73 -14.67
N LEU A 111 15.51 -5.71 -13.86
CA LEU A 111 16.02 -4.35 -14.06
C LEU A 111 17.55 -4.28 -13.92
N SER A 112 18.14 -5.07 -13.02
CA SER A 112 19.60 -5.11 -12.83
C SER A 112 20.40 -5.61 -14.05
N LYS A 113 19.69 -6.18 -15.04
CA LYS A 113 20.31 -6.53 -16.34
C LYS A 113 20.51 -5.30 -17.26
N THR A 114 19.88 -4.18 -16.95
CA THR A 114 19.88 -2.96 -17.77
C THR A 114 20.48 -1.77 -17.07
N ILE A 115 20.44 -1.73 -15.74
CA ILE A 115 21.06 -0.70 -14.91
C ILE A 115 21.99 -1.32 -13.86
N PRO A 116 23.11 -0.64 -13.50
CA PRO A 116 24.07 -1.19 -12.55
C PRO A 116 23.53 -1.09 -11.11
N PHE A 117 23.05 -2.18 -10.55
CA PHE A 117 22.80 -2.39 -9.11
C PHE A 117 22.68 -3.88 -8.82
N GLU A 118 22.81 -4.27 -7.56
CA GLU A 118 22.75 -5.67 -7.14
C GLU A 118 21.54 -5.94 -6.24
N PRO A 119 20.46 -6.53 -6.76
CA PRO A 119 19.33 -6.98 -5.94
C PRO A 119 19.67 -8.27 -5.21
N ILE A 120 19.53 -8.28 -3.88
CA ILE A 120 19.84 -9.42 -3.02
C ILE A 120 18.57 -9.89 -2.32
N LEU A 121 18.27 -11.18 -2.42
CA LEU A 121 17.25 -11.81 -1.60
C LEU A 121 17.79 -11.97 -0.18
N LEU A 122 17.27 -11.18 0.76
CA LEU A 122 17.70 -11.19 2.15
C LEU A 122 17.21 -12.45 2.87
N ALA A 123 15.92 -12.70 2.79
CA ALA A 123 15.27 -13.91 3.28
C ALA A 123 13.91 -14.09 2.60
N SER A 124 13.40 -15.33 2.62
CA SER A 124 12.09 -15.67 2.05
C SER A 124 11.44 -16.80 2.83
N SER A 125 10.12 -16.72 3.03
CA SER A 125 9.28 -17.81 3.54
C SER A 125 8.51 -18.55 2.45
N GLU A 126 8.95 -18.45 1.19
CA GLU A 126 8.28 -19.09 0.04
C GLU A 126 8.13 -20.60 0.18
N GLU A 127 9.15 -21.30 0.74
CA GLU A 127 9.13 -22.75 0.92
C GLU A 127 7.99 -23.23 1.84
N THR A 128 7.52 -22.36 2.75
CA THR A 128 6.38 -22.61 3.64
C THR A 128 5.10 -21.93 3.16
N VAL A 129 5.05 -21.52 1.89
CA VAL A 129 3.92 -20.80 1.28
C VAL A 129 3.61 -19.50 2.02
N TYR A 130 4.65 -18.82 2.52
CA TYR A 130 4.58 -17.54 3.22
C TYR A 130 3.70 -17.53 4.48
N ASP A 131 3.75 -18.60 5.26
CA ASP A 131 2.97 -18.76 6.49
C ASP A 131 3.50 -17.96 7.70
N HIS A 132 4.60 -17.22 7.51
CA HIS A 132 5.23 -16.34 8.51
C HIS A 132 6.10 -15.27 7.84
N ILE A 133 6.50 -14.25 8.60
CA ILE A 133 7.51 -13.28 8.17
C ILE A 133 8.89 -13.91 8.35
N PRO A 134 9.72 -14.01 7.28
CA PRO A 134 11.03 -14.64 7.37
C PRO A 134 11.99 -13.81 8.23
N SER A 135 12.79 -14.48 9.04
CA SER A 135 13.85 -13.88 9.83
C SER A 135 15.19 -13.90 9.09
N PHE A 136 16.07 -12.97 9.45
CA PHE A 136 17.44 -12.88 8.93
C PHE A 136 18.39 -12.35 10.00
N ASP A 137 19.69 -12.49 9.77
CA ASP A 137 20.72 -11.87 10.62
C ASP A 137 21.06 -10.48 10.08
N PRO A 138 20.81 -9.38 10.82
CA PRO A 138 21.15 -8.03 10.40
C PRO A 138 22.61 -7.84 9.99
N ALA A 139 23.55 -8.59 10.58
CA ALA A 139 24.96 -8.54 10.24
C ALA A 139 25.29 -8.98 8.80
N THR A 140 24.34 -9.65 8.12
CA THR A 140 24.50 -10.02 6.69
C THR A 140 24.23 -8.87 5.73
N ILE A 141 23.64 -7.78 6.21
CA ILE A 141 23.33 -6.60 5.41
C ILE A 141 24.57 -5.72 5.30
N ASP A 142 25.00 -5.43 4.08
CA ASP A 142 26.07 -4.47 3.80
C ASP A 142 25.61 -3.06 4.23
N PRO A 143 26.29 -2.37 5.16
CA PRO A 143 25.86 -1.05 5.64
C PRO A 143 25.87 0.04 4.57
N GLU A 144 26.59 -0.17 3.44
CA GLU A 144 26.61 0.76 2.29
C GLU A 144 25.48 0.48 1.28
N ALA A 145 24.59 -0.46 1.56
CA ALA A 145 23.46 -0.76 0.69
C ALA A 145 22.50 0.42 0.58
N ALA A 146 21.80 0.50 -0.56
CA ALA A 146 20.85 1.56 -0.82
C ALA A 146 19.62 1.49 0.09
N TYR A 147 19.07 0.28 0.26
CA TYR A 147 17.87 0.05 1.09
C TYR A 147 17.64 -1.43 1.37
N VAL A 148 16.76 -1.68 2.35
CA VAL A 148 16.06 -2.95 2.55
C VAL A 148 14.58 -2.74 2.17
N HIS A 149 14.09 -3.49 1.20
CA HIS A 149 12.70 -3.46 0.75
C HIS A 149 11.83 -4.42 1.57
N LEU A 150 10.71 -3.92 2.10
CA LEU A 150 9.70 -4.68 2.83
C LEU A 150 8.33 -4.52 2.17
N THR A 151 7.49 -5.57 2.26
CA THR A 151 6.04 -5.47 2.05
C THR A 151 5.40 -5.60 3.42
N THR A 152 4.94 -4.48 3.98
CA THR A 152 4.47 -4.43 5.38
C THR A 152 3.18 -5.21 5.61
N ASN A 153 2.39 -5.45 4.56
CA ASN A 153 1.23 -6.32 4.61
C ASN A 153 1.08 -7.11 3.31
N ASN A 154 1.22 -8.42 3.40
CA ASN A 154 1.09 -9.34 2.28
C ASN A 154 -0.38 -9.71 2.09
N THR A 155 -1.03 -9.04 1.15
CA THR A 155 -2.48 -9.06 0.92
C THR A 155 -3.04 -10.46 0.66
N ILE A 156 -2.28 -11.31 -0.03
CA ILE A 156 -2.70 -12.66 -0.45
C ILE A 156 -2.54 -13.64 0.71
N GLU A 157 -1.39 -13.60 1.35
CA GLU A 157 -0.99 -14.56 2.36
C GLU A 157 -1.51 -14.21 3.77
N GLY A 158 -1.81 -12.93 3.99
CA GLY A 158 -2.33 -12.43 5.28
C GLY A 158 -1.26 -12.26 6.34
N THR A 159 0.01 -12.10 5.95
CA THR A 159 1.10 -11.76 6.87
C THR A 159 1.36 -10.26 6.92
N SER A 160 1.73 -9.74 8.08
CA SER A 160 2.06 -8.32 8.32
C SER A 160 3.32 -8.15 9.17
N ILE A 161 4.04 -7.06 8.92
CA ILE A 161 5.19 -6.62 9.71
C ILE A 161 4.76 -5.38 10.50
N TYR A 162 4.52 -5.51 11.80
CA TYR A 162 4.19 -4.39 12.69
C TYR A 162 5.43 -3.83 13.37
N ASP A 163 6.31 -4.71 13.84
CA ASP A 163 7.60 -4.36 14.39
C ASP A 163 8.66 -4.47 13.28
N LEU A 164 9.26 -3.33 12.91
CA LEU A 164 10.24 -3.30 11.84
C LEU A 164 11.52 -4.06 12.27
N PRO A 165 12.09 -4.87 11.37
CA PRO A 165 13.33 -5.57 11.67
C PRO A 165 14.51 -4.61 11.73
N ASP A 166 15.55 -4.99 12.50
CA ASP A 166 16.84 -4.32 12.44
C ASP A 166 17.46 -4.53 11.05
N THR A 167 17.79 -3.45 10.38
CA THR A 167 18.39 -3.45 9.03
C THR A 167 19.88 -3.05 9.04
N ASN A 168 20.55 -3.13 10.20
CA ASN A 168 21.94 -2.69 10.35
C ASN A 168 22.16 -1.22 9.94
N GLY A 169 21.15 -0.36 10.21
CA GLY A 169 21.17 1.05 9.85
C GLY A 169 20.90 1.37 8.37
N VAL A 170 20.70 0.36 7.54
CA VAL A 170 20.35 0.55 6.11
C VAL A 170 18.90 1.04 6.00
N PRO A 171 18.62 2.05 5.17
CA PRO A 171 17.29 2.64 4.99
C PRO A 171 16.23 1.63 4.57
N ILE A 172 15.00 1.76 5.10
CA ILE A 172 13.87 0.90 4.74
C ILE A 172 13.04 1.55 3.64
N VAL A 173 12.70 0.76 2.62
CA VAL A 173 11.69 1.07 1.60
C VAL A 173 10.50 0.13 1.78
N ALA A 174 9.28 0.66 1.89
CA ALA A 174 8.10 -0.14 2.19
C ALA A 174 6.99 -0.05 1.14
N ASP A 175 6.47 -1.22 0.75
CA ASP A 175 5.14 -1.34 0.14
C ASP A 175 4.09 -1.41 1.25
N MET A 176 3.30 -0.34 1.39
CA MET A 176 2.18 -0.25 2.33
C MET A 176 0.83 -0.30 1.64
N SER A 177 0.74 -0.76 0.39
CA SER A 177 -0.50 -0.67 -0.42
C SER A 177 -1.73 -1.20 0.29
N SER A 178 -1.62 -2.25 1.10
CA SER A 178 -2.79 -2.89 1.72
C SER A 178 -3.00 -2.55 3.20
N ASN A 179 -2.08 -1.82 3.85
CA ASN A 179 -2.21 -1.44 5.25
C ASN A 179 -1.89 0.02 5.59
N ILE A 180 -1.59 0.86 4.59
CA ILE A 180 -1.47 2.31 4.81
C ILE A 180 -2.75 2.86 5.47
N LEU A 181 -2.63 3.65 6.52
CA LEU A 181 -3.71 4.16 7.37
C LEU A 181 -4.52 3.09 8.16
N ALA A 182 -4.18 1.80 8.08
CA ALA A 182 -4.83 0.74 8.87
C ALA A 182 -4.07 0.41 10.17
N ALA A 183 -2.80 0.76 10.22
CA ALA A 183 -1.93 0.64 11.39
C ALA A 183 -1.02 1.86 11.46
N ARG A 184 -0.59 2.21 12.67
CA ARG A 184 0.37 3.31 12.83
C ARG A 184 1.80 2.80 12.65
N TYR A 185 2.51 3.47 11.76
CA TYR A 185 3.96 3.39 11.59
C TYR A 185 4.57 4.77 11.83
N ASN A 186 5.78 4.80 12.38
CA ASN A 186 6.54 6.05 12.40
C ASN A 186 7.18 6.26 11.02
N VAL A 187 6.80 7.33 10.32
CA VAL A 187 7.29 7.60 8.96
C VAL A 187 8.81 7.81 8.93
N GLU A 188 9.41 8.31 10.01
CA GLU A 188 10.85 8.54 10.10
C GLU A 188 11.69 7.26 10.01
N ASP A 189 11.08 6.09 10.27
CA ASP A 189 11.76 4.80 10.16
C ASP A 189 11.96 4.37 8.69
N PHE A 190 11.40 5.10 7.74
CA PHE A 190 11.42 4.76 6.31
C PHE A 190 12.14 5.84 5.48
N ALA A 191 12.95 5.40 4.53
CA ALA A 191 13.46 6.26 3.48
C ALA A 191 12.37 6.58 2.43
N LEU A 192 11.55 5.57 2.14
CA LEU A 192 10.45 5.69 1.19
C LEU A 192 9.33 4.72 1.54
N ILE A 193 8.09 5.22 1.50
CA ILE A 193 6.87 4.44 1.56
C ILE A 193 6.14 4.62 0.23
N TYR A 194 5.61 3.55 -0.35
CA TYR A 194 4.67 3.66 -1.44
C TYR A 194 3.41 2.83 -1.21
N ALA A 195 2.30 3.27 -1.80
CA ALA A 195 1.02 2.59 -1.68
C ALA A 195 0.15 2.79 -2.93
N GLY A 196 -0.23 1.71 -3.59
CA GLY A 196 -1.30 1.73 -4.58
C GLY A 196 -2.64 1.91 -3.88
N ALA A 197 -3.39 2.96 -4.24
CA ALA A 197 -4.57 3.40 -3.48
C ALA A 197 -5.71 2.38 -3.44
N GLN A 198 -5.85 1.54 -4.46
CA GLN A 198 -7.01 0.66 -4.69
C GLN A 198 -7.30 -0.35 -3.58
N LYS A 199 -6.41 -0.52 -2.64
CA LYS A 199 -6.60 -1.47 -1.54
C LYS A 199 -7.19 -0.80 -0.30
N ASN A 200 -6.61 0.31 0.15
CA ASN A 200 -6.98 0.87 1.45
C ASN A 200 -7.24 2.38 1.48
N ILE A 201 -6.87 3.14 0.46
CA ILE A 201 -6.94 4.62 0.53
C ILE A 201 -7.64 5.29 -0.66
N GLY A 202 -8.18 4.52 -1.61
CA GLY A 202 -8.84 5.13 -2.76
C GLY A 202 -9.15 4.14 -3.88
N PRO A 203 -9.48 4.64 -5.08
CA PRO A 203 -9.71 3.83 -6.26
C PRO A 203 -8.41 3.42 -6.94
N ALA A 204 -8.50 2.46 -7.88
CA ALA A 204 -7.40 2.11 -8.76
C ALA A 204 -7.00 3.31 -9.64
N GLY A 205 -5.68 3.53 -9.82
CA GLY A 205 -5.13 4.55 -10.73
C GLY A 205 -4.22 5.57 -10.07
N VAL A 206 -4.30 5.81 -8.78
CA VAL A 206 -3.35 6.64 -8.04
C VAL A 206 -2.44 5.79 -7.15
N THR A 207 -1.20 6.22 -7.05
CA THR A 207 -0.18 5.65 -6.15
C THR A 207 0.39 6.79 -5.32
N VAL A 208 0.37 6.63 -4.01
CA VAL A 208 1.04 7.56 -3.10
C VAL A 208 2.48 7.12 -2.90
N VAL A 209 3.41 8.07 -2.97
CA VAL A 209 4.81 7.90 -2.57
C VAL A 209 5.15 8.95 -1.53
N ILE A 210 5.71 8.53 -0.42
CA ILE A 210 6.23 9.38 0.66
C ILE A 210 7.72 9.10 0.72
N VAL A 211 8.55 10.09 0.37
CA VAL A 211 9.99 9.91 0.24
C VAL A 211 10.74 10.99 1.00
N ARG A 212 11.75 10.61 1.76
CA ARG A 212 12.61 11.55 2.49
C ARG A 212 13.48 12.35 1.51
N GLU A 213 13.59 13.65 1.72
CA GLU A 213 14.21 14.59 0.77
C GLU A 213 15.69 14.26 0.46
N ASP A 214 16.45 13.76 1.44
CA ASP A 214 17.85 13.39 1.23
C ASP A 214 18.03 12.26 0.19
N PHE A 215 17.00 11.44 -0.02
CA PHE A 215 16.99 10.41 -1.07
C PHE A 215 16.66 10.95 -2.47
N LEU A 216 16.29 12.21 -2.60
CA LEU A 216 16.09 12.89 -3.89
C LEU A 216 17.33 13.66 -4.36
N ASN A 217 18.31 13.83 -3.48
CA ASN A 217 19.57 14.47 -3.81
C ASN A 217 20.49 13.48 -4.57
N ASP A 218 21.35 14.02 -5.45
CA ASP A 218 22.37 13.26 -6.18
C ASP A 218 21.85 12.05 -7.00
N GLN A 219 20.55 12.07 -7.35
CA GLN A 219 19.95 11.01 -8.14
C GLN A 219 20.40 11.09 -9.62
N PRO A 220 20.48 9.93 -10.30
CA PRO A 220 20.76 9.92 -11.73
C PRO A 220 19.64 10.64 -12.48
N GLN A 221 19.99 11.26 -13.62
CA GLN A 221 18.99 11.87 -14.48
C GLN A 221 18.15 10.79 -15.17
N LEU A 222 16.90 10.71 -14.79
CA LEU A 222 15.92 9.77 -15.33
C LEU A 222 14.93 10.47 -16.27
N SER A 223 14.15 9.68 -16.99
CA SER A 223 12.96 10.19 -17.67
C SER A 223 12.00 10.79 -16.64
N ALA A 224 11.46 11.97 -16.92
CA ALA A 224 10.67 12.77 -16.00
C ALA A 224 9.50 12.00 -15.34
N MET A 225 8.90 11.05 -16.05
CA MET A 225 7.82 10.22 -15.50
C MET A 225 8.29 9.19 -14.46
N LEU A 226 9.59 8.90 -14.41
CA LEU A 226 10.20 7.91 -13.52
C LEU A 226 11.10 8.56 -12.46
N ASP A 227 11.27 9.88 -12.48
CA ASP A 227 12.12 10.64 -11.58
C ASP A 227 11.30 11.23 -10.44
N TYR A 228 11.51 10.73 -9.22
CA TYR A 228 10.79 11.23 -8.03
C TYR A 228 11.05 12.71 -7.75
N ARG A 229 12.25 13.20 -8.03
CA ARG A 229 12.59 14.61 -7.81
C ARG A 229 11.77 15.52 -8.71
N ILE A 230 11.68 15.23 -10.01
CA ILE A 230 10.89 16.00 -10.98
C ILE A 230 9.40 15.99 -10.60
N GLN A 231 8.90 14.82 -10.18
CA GLN A 231 7.50 14.68 -9.75
C GLN A 231 7.23 15.45 -8.45
N ALA A 232 8.16 15.44 -7.51
CA ALA A 232 8.07 16.19 -6.24
C ALA A 232 8.14 17.70 -6.47
N GLU A 233 9.09 18.18 -7.27
CA GLU A 233 9.24 19.61 -7.63
C GLU A 233 8.00 20.15 -8.34
N ALA A 234 7.34 19.32 -9.14
CA ALA A 234 6.09 19.66 -9.82
C ALA A 234 4.84 19.52 -8.94
N GLY A 235 4.97 19.16 -7.66
CA GLY A 235 3.83 18.94 -6.76
C GLY A 235 2.85 17.88 -7.29
N SER A 236 3.36 16.80 -7.88
CA SER A 236 2.59 15.74 -8.54
C SER A 236 1.88 16.15 -9.85
N LEU A 237 2.13 17.34 -10.35
CA LEU A 237 1.44 17.92 -11.51
C LEU A 237 2.37 18.11 -12.73
N TYR A 238 3.44 17.32 -12.83
CA TYR A 238 4.31 17.33 -13.99
C TYR A 238 3.53 17.03 -15.29
N ASN A 239 2.69 16.01 -15.26
CA ASN A 239 1.71 15.69 -16.30
C ASN A 239 0.29 15.75 -15.71
N THR A 240 -0.73 15.54 -16.54
CA THR A 240 -2.12 15.41 -16.05
C THR A 240 -2.22 14.16 -15.17
N PRO A 241 -2.47 14.31 -13.86
CA PRO A 241 -2.57 13.18 -12.94
C PRO A 241 -3.96 12.52 -13.04
N PRO A 242 -4.19 11.41 -12.33
CA PRO A 242 -5.53 10.81 -12.22
C PRO A 242 -6.43 11.65 -11.30
N CYS A 243 -6.88 12.82 -11.79
CA CYS A 243 -7.54 13.86 -11.00
C CYS A 243 -8.68 13.34 -10.12
N PHE A 244 -9.62 12.61 -10.71
CA PHE A 244 -10.77 12.07 -9.98
C PHE A 244 -10.35 11.07 -8.89
N ASN A 245 -9.30 10.30 -9.14
CA ASN A 245 -8.81 9.32 -8.17
C ASN A 245 -8.12 9.99 -6.97
N ILE A 246 -7.39 11.09 -7.21
CA ILE A 246 -6.81 11.91 -6.13
C ILE A 246 -7.93 12.54 -5.29
N TYR A 247 -8.97 13.06 -5.94
CA TYR A 247 -10.15 13.59 -5.26
C TYR A 247 -10.82 12.54 -4.37
N ILE A 248 -11.06 11.32 -4.88
CA ILE A 248 -11.64 10.24 -4.06
C ILE A 248 -10.71 9.86 -2.90
N SER A 249 -9.40 9.77 -3.13
CA SER A 249 -8.44 9.49 -2.04
C SER A 249 -8.46 10.60 -0.99
N LYS A 250 -8.56 11.87 -1.40
CA LYS A 250 -8.78 12.99 -0.47
C LYS A 250 -10.03 12.80 0.39
N LEU A 251 -11.14 12.40 -0.22
CA LEU A 251 -12.37 12.12 0.53
C LEU A 251 -12.21 10.96 1.53
N VAL A 252 -11.42 9.92 1.18
CA VAL A 252 -11.08 8.84 2.11
C VAL A 252 -10.22 9.37 3.26
N PHE A 253 -9.22 10.21 3.00
CA PHE A 253 -8.39 10.81 4.05
C PHE A 253 -9.24 11.69 4.99
N ASP A 254 -10.12 12.51 4.44
CA ASP A 254 -11.03 13.35 5.22
C ASP A 254 -11.97 12.48 6.08
N TRP A 255 -12.48 11.39 5.55
CA TRP A 255 -13.32 10.45 6.29
C TRP A 255 -12.56 9.78 7.44
N VAL A 256 -11.32 9.32 7.22
CA VAL A 256 -10.48 8.76 8.29
C VAL A 256 -10.21 9.80 9.38
N LYS A 257 -9.92 11.05 8.98
CA LYS A 257 -9.64 12.13 9.91
C LYS A 257 -10.88 12.55 10.73
N ASN A 258 -11.98 12.85 10.03
CA ASN A 258 -13.11 13.58 10.64
C ASN A 258 -14.20 12.64 11.17
N GLU A 259 -14.44 11.49 10.55
CA GLU A 259 -15.51 10.58 10.95
C GLU A 259 -14.98 9.40 11.77
N ILE A 260 -13.81 8.87 11.42
CA ILE A 260 -13.18 7.79 12.20
C ILE A 260 -12.42 8.32 13.42
N GLY A 261 -11.79 9.49 13.31
CA GLY A 261 -10.99 10.09 14.38
C GLY A 261 -9.50 9.78 14.29
N GLY A 262 -9.00 9.46 13.09
CA GLY A 262 -7.58 9.27 12.79
C GLY A 262 -7.13 7.81 12.74
N VAL A 263 -5.82 7.64 12.51
CA VAL A 263 -5.20 6.31 12.26
C VAL A 263 -5.24 5.41 13.49
N ASP A 264 -5.08 5.95 14.71
CA ASP A 264 -5.10 5.14 15.92
C ASP A 264 -6.48 4.52 16.14
N LYS A 265 -7.53 5.30 15.92
CA LYS A 265 -8.90 4.79 16.00
C LYS A 265 -9.22 3.80 14.88
N MET A 266 -8.73 4.04 13.68
CA MET A 266 -8.83 3.07 12.59
C MET A 266 -8.13 1.75 12.95
N ALA A 267 -6.93 1.81 13.53
CA ALA A 267 -6.20 0.63 13.97
C ALA A 267 -6.94 -0.18 15.05
N GLU A 268 -7.65 0.49 15.98
CA GLU A 268 -8.53 -0.18 16.96
C GLU A 268 -9.66 -0.91 16.25
N ILE A 269 -10.37 -0.25 15.32
CA ILE A 269 -11.47 -0.84 14.54
C ILE A 269 -10.98 -2.04 13.72
N GLN A 270 -9.79 -1.93 13.11
CA GLN A 270 -9.22 -3.05 12.34
C GLN A 270 -8.89 -4.25 13.23
N ARG A 271 -8.30 -4.02 14.41
CA ARG A 271 -8.03 -5.10 15.38
C ARG A 271 -9.32 -5.76 15.88
N GLU A 272 -10.35 -4.97 16.18
CA GLU A 272 -11.65 -5.52 16.59
C GLU A 272 -12.27 -6.39 15.50
N LYS A 273 -12.36 -5.88 14.27
CA LYS A 273 -12.94 -6.62 13.13
C LYS A 273 -12.14 -7.89 12.79
N SER A 274 -10.82 -7.80 12.75
CA SER A 274 -9.97 -8.95 12.46
C SER A 274 -10.03 -9.98 13.59
N GLY A 275 -10.05 -9.52 14.86
CA GLY A 275 -10.18 -10.35 16.04
C GLY A 275 -11.43 -11.23 15.99
N LEU A 276 -12.58 -10.67 15.64
CA LEU A 276 -13.83 -11.44 15.48
C LEU A 276 -13.68 -12.63 14.50
N LEU A 277 -12.95 -12.43 13.41
CA LEU A 277 -12.72 -13.51 12.43
C LEU A 277 -11.67 -14.50 12.91
N TYR A 278 -10.57 -14.05 13.50
CA TYR A 278 -9.53 -14.94 14.03
C TYR A 278 -10.07 -15.80 15.17
N ASP A 279 -10.81 -15.23 16.12
CA ASP A 279 -11.42 -15.95 17.24
C ASP A 279 -12.39 -17.03 16.72
N TYR A 280 -13.18 -16.71 15.68
CA TYR A 280 -14.05 -17.68 15.07
C TYR A 280 -13.29 -18.82 14.37
N ILE A 281 -12.26 -18.48 13.58
CA ILE A 281 -11.43 -19.47 12.88
C ILE A 281 -10.73 -20.39 13.90
N GLU A 282 -10.16 -19.83 14.96
CA GLU A 282 -9.45 -20.59 16.00
C GLU A 282 -10.39 -21.48 16.86
N SER A 283 -11.64 -21.08 17.02
CA SER A 283 -12.65 -21.90 17.72
C SER A 283 -13.24 -23.00 16.85
N SER A 284 -12.91 -23.04 15.57
CA SER A 284 -13.49 -23.96 14.59
C SER A 284 -12.56 -25.13 14.30
N ASP A 285 -13.08 -26.35 14.31
CA ASP A 285 -12.37 -27.55 13.82
C ASP A 285 -12.42 -27.65 12.27
N PHE A 286 -13.11 -26.72 11.60
CA PHE A 286 -13.32 -26.75 10.16
C PHE A 286 -12.48 -25.73 9.40
N TYR A 287 -12.32 -24.52 9.94
CA TYR A 287 -11.52 -23.48 9.28
C TYR A 287 -10.11 -23.41 9.86
N THR A 288 -9.14 -23.13 9.01
CA THR A 288 -7.74 -22.95 9.43
C THR A 288 -7.19 -21.66 8.83
N ASN A 289 -6.52 -20.85 9.67
CA ASN A 289 -5.70 -19.74 9.18
C ASN A 289 -4.33 -20.25 8.75
N PRO A 290 -3.84 -19.93 7.53
CA PRO A 290 -2.54 -20.40 7.07
C PRO A 290 -1.35 -19.73 7.78
N VAL A 291 -1.54 -18.52 8.35
CA VAL A 291 -0.47 -17.81 9.08
C VAL A 291 -0.31 -18.39 10.48
N LYS A 292 0.85 -18.99 10.75
CA LYS A 292 1.11 -19.74 11.97
C LYS A 292 1.22 -18.85 13.20
N ASP A 293 2.09 -17.85 13.13
CA ASP A 293 2.36 -16.96 14.26
C ASP A 293 1.34 -15.83 14.32
N ALA A 294 0.64 -15.69 15.44
CA ALA A 294 -0.36 -14.64 15.62
C ALA A 294 0.21 -13.23 15.46
N LYS A 295 1.48 -13.01 15.84
CA LYS A 295 2.18 -11.73 15.67
C LYS A 295 2.36 -11.30 14.21
N ASP A 296 2.39 -12.28 13.29
CA ASP A 296 2.59 -12.06 11.86
C ASP A 296 1.25 -11.92 11.10
N ARG A 297 0.11 -12.05 11.78
CA ARG A 297 -1.22 -12.00 11.15
C ARG A 297 -1.64 -10.60 10.78
N SER A 298 -2.18 -10.45 9.58
CA SER A 298 -2.72 -9.19 9.08
C SER A 298 -4.03 -8.80 9.75
N VAL A 299 -4.20 -7.53 10.11
CA VAL A 299 -5.51 -6.98 10.53
C VAL A 299 -6.36 -6.52 9.33
N CYS A 300 -5.80 -6.54 8.12
CA CYS A 300 -6.47 -6.09 6.90
C CYS A 300 -6.96 -7.25 6.03
N ASN A 301 -6.21 -8.34 5.98
CA ASN A 301 -6.45 -9.49 5.11
C ASN A 301 -6.38 -10.77 5.94
N ILE A 302 -7.52 -11.39 6.16
CA ILE A 302 -7.65 -12.58 7.01
C ILE A 302 -7.96 -13.79 6.12
N PRO A 303 -6.94 -14.48 5.59
CA PRO A 303 -7.16 -15.69 4.82
C PRO A 303 -7.57 -16.84 5.73
N PHE A 304 -8.39 -17.73 5.19
CA PHE A 304 -8.71 -19.01 5.81
C PHE A 304 -8.95 -20.07 4.73
N VAL A 305 -8.77 -21.30 5.10
CA VAL A 305 -9.03 -22.47 4.26
C VAL A 305 -9.93 -23.46 4.97
N THR A 306 -10.61 -24.28 4.20
CA THR A 306 -11.39 -25.43 4.66
C THR A 306 -10.54 -26.70 4.56
N PRO A 307 -11.01 -27.89 5.04
CA PRO A 307 -10.21 -29.11 4.99
C PRO A 307 -9.86 -29.62 3.59
N SER A 308 -10.51 -29.15 2.53
CA SER A 308 -10.20 -29.54 1.17
C SER A 308 -10.53 -28.48 0.14
N LYS A 309 -9.88 -28.52 -1.03
CA LYS A 309 -10.15 -27.61 -2.16
C LYS A 309 -11.58 -27.70 -2.69
N GLU A 310 -12.21 -28.87 -2.59
CA GLU A 310 -13.62 -29.08 -2.98
C GLU A 310 -14.55 -28.32 -2.02
N LEU A 311 -14.23 -28.33 -0.74
CA LEU A 311 -14.98 -27.58 0.28
C LEU A 311 -14.74 -26.06 0.17
N ASP A 312 -13.52 -25.63 -0.17
CA ASP A 312 -13.25 -24.23 -0.50
C ASP A 312 -14.12 -23.77 -1.67
N ALA A 313 -14.18 -24.57 -2.75
CA ALA A 313 -15.00 -24.24 -3.92
C ALA A 313 -16.50 -24.20 -3.58
N LYS A 314 -16.97 -25.14 -2.77
CA LYS A 314 -18.36 -25.17 -2.29
C LYS A 314 -18.68 -23.94 -1.42
N PHE A 315 -17.81 -23.61 -0.46
CA PHE A 315 -17.95 -22.44 0.38
C PHE A 315 -18.10 -21.16 -0.46
N VAL A 316 -17.20 -20.96 -1.44
CA VAL A 316 -17.22 -19.79 -2.33
C VAL A 316 -18.54 -19.71 -3.10
N ALA A 317 -19.03 -20.83 -3.65
CA ALA A 317 -20.27 -20.85 -4.42
C ALA A 317 -21.50 -20.55 -3.55
N GLU A 318 -21.58 -21.10 -2.34
CA GLU A 318 -22.67 -20.84 -1.40
C GLU A 318 -22.63 -19.40 -0.85
N ALA A 319 -21.45 -18.88 -0.50
CA ALA A 319 -21.26 -17.50 -0.09
C ALA A 319 -21.67 -16.51 -1.20
N ASP A 320 -21.29 -16.78 -2.46
CA ASP A 320 -21.68 -15.96 -3.61
C ASP A 320 -23.20 -15.92 -3.79
N ALA A 321 -23.88 -17.05 -3.64
CA ALA A 321 -25.33 -17.15 -3.70
C ALA A 321 -26.03 -16.36 -2.58
N LEU A 322 -25.38 -16.19 -1.43
CA LEU A 322 -25.86 -15.38 -0.30
C LEU A 322 -25.50 -13.89 -0.42
N GLY A 323 -24.81 -13.49 -1.48
CA GLY A 323 -24.43 -12.09 -1.72
C GLY A 323 -23.04 -11.69 -1.24
N PHE A 324 -22.21 -12.63 -0.79
CA PHE A 324 -20.81 -12.40 -0.42
C PHE A 324 -19.92 -12.52 -1.66
N LYS A 325 -19.67 -11.41 -2.35
CA LYS A 325 -18.94 -11.40 -3.62
C LYS A 325 -17.43 -11.31 -3.41
N ASN A 326 -16.68 -11.97 -4.31
CA ASN A 326 -15.21 -11.92 -4.37
C ASN A 326 -14.51 -12.49 -3.12
N ILE A 327 -15.16 -13.40 -2.40
CA ILE A 327 -14.61 -14.02 -1.18
C ILE A 327 -13.55 -15.10 -1.48
N LYS A 328 -13.49 -15.56 -2.73
CA LYS A 328 -12.50 -16.58 -3.15
C LYS A 328 -11.05 -16.17 -2.87
N GLY A 329 -10.79 -14.87 -2.80
CA GLY A 329 -9.43 -14.35 -2.74
C GLY A 329 -8.70 -14.46 -4.08
N HIS A 330 -7.37 -14.46 -4.02
CA HIS A 330 -6.50 -14.42 -5.20
C HIS A 330 -6.12 -15.81 -5.67
#